data_2a6bbfbb1a69f8ce48ea1de4e17a293a
#
_entry.id   2a6bbfbb1a69f8ce48ea1de4e17a293a
#
_cell.length_a   1.000
_cell.length_b   1.000
_cell.length_c   1.000
_cell.angle_alpha   90.00
_cell.angle_beta   90.00
_cell.angle_gamma   90.00
#
_symmetry.space_group_name_H-M   'P 1'
#
loop_
_entity.id
_entity.type
_entity.pdbx_description
1 polymer ?
#
loop_
_entity_poly.entity_id
_entity_poly.type
_entity_poly.pdbx_seq_one_letter_code
_entity_poly.pdbx_strand_id
1 'polypeptide(L)'
;MKSRGTKRVLLVNPWIHDFAAFDFWARPLGLFWLGGLLLESGFSVDLFDLTDPLSPFLPEHLRPARRSIGAGRFYREEIPRPDALPNIMRRFCRYGLPPEIARIALETSFEKPDAVLMTSMMTYWASGVRESVELAKSLWPDVPVYLGGVYATLCAEHARAESGADLVFSGALESNVEVLSDLLEKQLVEPDFENILPAHQLARHADAAALMTSRGCPYNCIYCGVKALHP
;
A
#
# COMPACT_ATOMS: atom_id res chain seq x y z
N MET A 1 -7.42 30.98 18.50
CA MET A 1 -7.17 29.96 17.48
C MET A 1 -6.47 28.79 18.17
N LYS A 2 -7.14 27.63 18.33
CA LYS A 2 -6.43 26.42 18.79
C LYS A 2 -5.42 26.04 17.69
N SER A 3 -4.15 25.92 18.04
CA SER A 3 -3.14 25.31 17.17
C SER A 3 -3.69 23.95 16.72
N ARG A 4 -4.11 23.80 15.46
CA ARG A 4 -4.37 22.48 14.88
C ARG A 4 -3.03 21.75 14.92
N GLY A 5 -2.95 20.68 15.69
CA GLY A 5 -1.77 19.80 15.72
C GLY A 5 -1.39 19.35 14.31
N THR A 6 -0.18 18.89 14.14
CA THR A 6 0.28 18.31 12.84
C THR A 6 -0.66 17.16 12.45
N LYS A 7 -1.27 17.25 11.25
CA LYS A 7 -2.11 16.16 10.73
C LYS A 7 -1.29 14.91 10.50
N ARG A 8 -1.84 13.78 10.88
CA ARG A 8 -1.20 12.47 10.81
C ARG A 8 -1.82 11.62 9.70
N VAL A 9 -0.98 11.03 8.88
CA VAL A 9 -1.40 10.14 7.80
C VAL A 9 -0.73 8.77 8.00
N LEU A 10 -1.52 7.70 7.92
CA LEU A 10 -1.01 6.35 7.89
C LEU A 10 -0.98 5.83 6.44
N LEU A 11 0.19 5.49 5.96
CA LEU A 11 0.39 4.80 4.70
C LEU A 11 0.31 3.29 4.93
N VAL A 12 -0.44 2.57 4.09
CA VAL A 12 -0.61 1.13 4.24
C VAL A 12 -0.25 0.41 2.95
N ASN A 13 0.71 -0.53 3.03
CA ASN A 13 0.93 -1.53 1.99
C ASN A 13 0.09 -2.78 2.35
N PRO A 14 -0.94 -3.13 1.54
CA PRO A 14 -1.93 -4.14 1.91
C PRO A 14 -1.40 -5.57 1.83
N TRP A 15 -2.16 -6.52 2.37
CA TRP A 15 -1.92 -7.94 2.19
C TRP A 15 -1.96 -8.35 0.71
N ILE A 16 -1.19 -9.39 0.41
CA ILE A 16 -1.26 -10.09 -0.86
C ILE A 16 -2.11 -11.34 -0.68
N HIS A 17 -3.18 -11.47 -1.47
CA HIS A 17 -3.94 -12.71 -1.61
C HIS A 17 -3.64 -13.32 -2.96
N ASP A 18 -2.98 -14.48 -2.97
CA ASP A 18 -2.52 -15.13 -4.20
C ASP A 18 -2.31 -16.63 -4.03
N PHE A 19 -2.15 -17.33 -5.14
CA PHE A 19 -1.67 -18.72 -5.21
C PHE A 19 -0.16 -18.83 -5.03
N ALA A 20 0.58 -17.75 -5.32
CA ALA A 20 2.02 -17.67 -5.11
C ALA A 20 2.48 -16.21 -4.99
N ALA A 21 3.21 -15.91 -3.91
CA ALA A 21 3.93 -14.65 -3.77
C ALA A 21 5.32 -14.90 -3.17
N PHE A 22 6.28 -14.13 -3.65
CA PHE A 22 7.66 -14.20 -3.20
C PHE A 22 8.25 -12.78 -3.20
N ASP A 23 8.97 -12.43 -2.15
CA ASP A 23 9.62 -11.13 -2.04
C ASP A 23 10.92 -11.11 -2.84
N PHE A 24 10.89 -10.40 -3.97
CA PHE A 24 12.05 -10.04 -4.79
C PHE A 24 12.36 -8.54 -4.63
N TRP A 25 12.40 -8.05 -3.39
CA TRP A 25 12.60 -6.64 -3.05
C TRP A 25 11.50 -5.71 -3.59
N ALA A 26 10.29 -6.25 -3.74
CA ALA A 26 9.13 -5.48 -4.20
C ALA A 26 8.71 -4.50 -3.10
N ARG A 27 9.21 -3.28 -3.18
CA ARG A 27 8.84 -2.19 -2.27
C ARG A 27 7.81 -1.29 -2.96
N PRO A 28 6.82 -0.79 -2.22
CA PRO A 28 5.76 0.05 -2.78
C PRO A 28 6.27 1.48 -3.07
N LEU A 29 7.06 1.64 -4.15
CA LEU A 29 7.73 2.90 -4.48
C LEU A 29 6.74 4.08 -4.57
N GLY A 30 5.56 3.88 -5.17
CA GLY A 30 4.54 4.92 -5.25
C GLY A 30 4.06 5.39 -3.87
N LEU A 31 4.01 4.48 -2.88
CA LEU A 31 3.67 4.81 -1.51
C LEU A 31 4.80 5.60 -0.82
N PHE A 32 6.06 5.27 -1.10
CA PHE A 32 7.19 6.05 -0.61
C PHE A 32 7.25 7.45 -1.22
N TRP A 33 6.91 7.60 -2.51
CA TRP A 33 6.78 8.91 -3.16
C TRP A 33 5.70 9.76 -2.50
N LEU A 34 4.53 9.17 -2.27
CA LEU A 34 3.44 9.83 -1.54
C LEU A 34 3.89 10.21 -0.11
N GLY A 35 4.63 9.33 0.56
CA GLY A 35 5.22 9.62 1.87
C GLY A 35 6.17 10.81 1.85
N GLY A 36 7.04 10.89 0.84
CA GLY A 36 7.93 12.04 0.66
C GLY A 36 7.16 13.34 0.47
N LEU A 37 6.17 13.36 -0.41
CA LEU A 37 5.30 14.50 -0.66
C LEU A 37 4.59 14.99 0.62
N LEU A 38 4.05 14.07 1.40
CA LEU A 38 3.35 14.37 2.65
C LEU A 38 4.30 14.93 3.71
N LEU A 39 5.51 14.36 3.84
CA LEU A 39 6.53 14.85 4.78
C LEU A 39 6.97 16.27 4.43
N GLU A 40 7.28 16.54 3.15
CA GLU A 40 7.61 17.90 2.66
C GLU A 40 6.45 18.88 2.86
N SER A 41 5.22 18.40 2.81
CA SER A 41 4.01 19.18 3.11
C SER A 41 3.77 19.36 4.61
N GLY A 42 4.64 18.82 5.47
CA GLY A 42 4.59 18.99 6.93
C GLY A 42 3.51 18.15 7.62
N PHE A 43 3.18 16.97 7.09
CA PHE A 43 2.38 15.95 7.78
C PHE A 43 3.26 15.10 8.69
N SER A 44 2.66 14.50 9.72
CA SER A 44 3.23 13.35 10.41
C SER A 44 2.83 12.11 9.61
N VAL A 45 3.80 11.31 9.19
CA VAL A 45 3.56 10.17 8.32
C VAL A 45 4.11 8.90 8.95
N ASP A 46 3.25 7.91 9.08
CA ASP A 46 3.63 6.55 9.48
C ASP A 46 3.41 5.59 8.31
N LEU A 47 4.19 4.51 8.27
CA LEU A 47 4.03 3.43 7.31
C LEU A 47 3.74 2.11 8.03
N PHE A 48 2.68 1.43 7.62
CA PHE A 48 2.38 0.06 8.01
C PHE A 48 2.41 -0.86 6.79
N ASP A 49 3.50 -1.61 6.67
CA ASP A 49 3.65 -2.60 5.61
C ASP A 49 3.19 -3.97 6.13
N LEU A 50 1.98 -4.39 5.69
CA LEU A 50 1.42 -5.69 6.07
C LEU A 50 2.21 -6.87 5.49
N THR A 51 3.01 -6.63 4.46
CA THR A 51 3.81 -7.66 3.80
C THR A 51 5.27 -7.68 4.23
N ASP A 52 5.69 -6.78 5.15
CA ASP A 52 7.08 -6.74 5.62
C ASP A 52 7.48 -8.06 6.30
N PRO A 53 8.37 -8.86 5.67
CA PRO A 53 8.78 -10.16 6.22
C PRO A 53 9.70 -10.04 7.43
N LEU A 54 10.24 -8.85 7.68
CA LEU A 54 11.10 -8.51 8.81
C LEU A 54 10.37 -7.68 9.87
N SER A 55 9.05 -7.56 9.74
CA SER A 55 8.23 -6.80 10.67
C SER A 55 8.55 -7.17 12.13
N PRO A 56 8.80 -6.19 13.01
CA PRO A 56 9.04 -6.45 14.42
C PRO A 56 7.82 -7.05 15.12
N PHE A 57 6.65 -6.91 14.52
CA PHE A 57 5.41 -7.47 15.04
C PHE A 57 5.28 -8.97 14.73
N LEU A 58 5.98 -9.47 13.68
CA LEU A 58 5.95 -10.90 13.36
C LEU A 58 6.84 -11.69 14.34
N PRO A 59 6.27 -12.61 15.13
CA PRO A 59 7.04 -13.45 16.05
C PRO A 59 8.17 -14.19 15.32
N GLU A 60 9.31 -14.36 15.98
CA GLU A 60 10.50 -14.95 15.37
C GLU A 60 10.24 -16.35 14.80
N HIS A 61 9.47 -17.17 15.51
CA HIS A 61 9.14 -18.54 15.08
C HIS A 61 8.23 -18.58 13.82
N LEU A 62 7.58 -17.48 13.45
CA LEU A 62 6.78 -17.33 12.24
C LEU A 62 7.56 -16.71 11.08
N ARG A 63 8.75 -16.19 11.35
CA ARG A 63 9.55 -15.53 10.31
C ARG A 63 10.04 -16.53 9.27
N PRO A 64 9.71 -16.30 7.99
CA PRO A 64 10.15 -17.19 6.92
C PRO A 64 11.66 -17.07 6.70
N ALA A 65 12.28 -18.18 6.29
CA ALA A 65 13.69 -18.17 5.91
C ALA A 65 13.91 -17.25 4.69
N ARG A 66 14.97 -16.45 4.77
CA ARG A 66 15.39 -15.52 3.71
C ARG A 66 16.74 -15.93 3.15
N ARG A 67 16.98 -15.56 1.87
CA ARG A 67 18.28 -15.72 1.23
C ARG A 67 19.26 -14.65 1.75
N SER A 68 20.54 -14.92 1.62
CA SER A 68 21.60 -13.96 2.01
C SER A 68 21.51 -12.60 1.30
N ILE A 69 20.88 -12.57 0.13
CA ILE A 69 20.64 -11.35 -0.67
C ILE A 69 19.39 -10.57 -0.25
N GLY A 70 18.72 -10.93 0.86
CA GLY A 70 17.50 -10.25 1.34
C GLY A 70 16.19 -10.70 0.71
N ALA A 71 16.19 -11.41 -0.43
CA ALA A 71 14.99 -12.00 -1.01
C ALA A 71 14.48 -13.21 -0.22
N GLY A 72 13.19 -13.50 -0.27
CA GLY A 72 12.67 -14.65 0.47
C GLY A 72 11.17 -14.84 0.36
N ARG A 73 10.66 -15.69 1.22
CA ARG A 73 9.23 -15.94 1.34
C ARG A 73 8.61 -14.91 2.28
N PHE A 74 7.33 -14.62 2.03
CA PHE A 74 6.47 -14.00 3.04
C PHE A 74 5.97 -15.05 4.03
N TYR A 75 5.62 -14.65 5.25
CA TYR A 75 4.71 -15.44 6.07
C TYR A 75 3.38 -15.58 5.33
N ARG A 76 2.71 -16.71 5.45
CA ARG A 76 1.44 -16.95 4.77
C ARG A 76 0.52 -17.87 5.55
N GLU A 77 -0.76 -17.63 5.37
CA GLU A 77 -1.84 -18.49 5.86
C GLU A 77 -2.74 -18.88 4.68
N GLU A 78 -3.23 -20.13 4.68
CA GLU A 78 -4.19 -20.58 3.69
C GLU A 78 -5.56 -19.95 3.99
N ILE A 79 -6.18 -19.37 2.97
CA ILE A 79 -7.49 -18.75 3.05
C ILE A 79 -8.43 -19.36 1.99
N PRO A 80 -9.76 -19.18 2.13
CA PRO A 80 -10.72 -19.66 1.15
C PRO A 80 -10.38 -19.17 -0.26
N ARG A 81 -10.46 -20.08 -1.21
CA ARG A 81 -10.21 -19.79 -2.62
C ARG A 81 -11.37 -18.97 -3.19
N PRO A 82 -11.11 -18.03 -4.10
CA PRO A 82 -12.17 -17.32 -4.81
C PRO A 82 -13.03 -18.28 -5.64
N ASP A 83 -14.35 -18.12 -5.59
CA ASP A 83 -15.31 -18.96 -6.33
C ASP A 83 -15.08 -18.93 -7.85
N ALA A 84 -14.56 -17.81 -8.37
CA ALA A 84 -14.20 -17.68 -9.78
C ALA A 84 -13.05 -18.61 -10.23
N LEU A 85 -12.30 -19.20 -9.31
CA LEU A 85 -11.10 -19.99 -9.59
C LEU A 85 -11.13 -21.38 -8.92
N PRO A 86 -12.21 -22.17 -9.07
CA PRO A 86 -12.42 -23.41 -8.30
C PRO A 86 -11.41 -24.50 -8.66
N ASN A 87 -10.91 -24.52 -9.89
CA ASN A 87 -10.12 -25.63 -10.45
C ASN A 87 -8.59 -25.46 -10.32
N ILE A 88 -8.12 -24.39 -9.66
CA ILE A 88 -6.69 -24.22 -9.47
C ILE A 88 -6.20 -25.11 -8.31
N MET A 89 -5.33 -26.06 -8.60
CA MET A 89 -4.82 -27.05 -7.64
C MET A 89 -3.81 -26.50 -6.62
N ARG A 90 -3.56 -25.20 -6.61
CA ARG A 90 -2.67 -24.55 -5.64
C ARG A 90 -3.46 -23.99 -4.45
N ARG A 91 -2.79 -23.88 -3.31
CA ARG A 91 -3.34 -23.19 -2.14
C ARG A 91 -3.44 -21.70 -2.42
N PHE A 92 -4.58 -21.12 -2.08
CA PHE A 92 -4.76 -19.68 -2.08
C PHE A 92 -4.44 -19.16 -0.68
N CYS A 93 -3.57 -18.18 -0.58
CA CYS A 93 -3.02 -17.76 0.70
C CYS A 93 -3.07 -16.23 0.85
N ARG A 94 -3.24 -15.78 2.09
CA ARG A 94 -2.86 -14.45 2.54
C ARG A 94 -1.36 -14.46 2.84
N TYR A 95 -0.64 -13.52 2.25
CA TYR A 95 0.78 -13.30 2.50
C TYR A 95 0.95 -12.00 3.29
N GLY A 96 1.76 -12.04 4.35
CA GLY A 96 2.03 -10.92 5.23
C GLY A 96 1.69 -11.23 6.68
N LEU A 97 1.57 -10.21 7.53
CA LEU A 97 1.26 -10.36 8.95
C LEU A 97 -0.07 -11.10 9.18
N PRO A 98 -0.17 -12.00 10.17
CA PRO A 98 -1.46 -12.52 10.63
C PRO A 98 -2.40 -11.36 11.02
N PRO A 99 -3.72 -11.42 10.70
CA PRO A 99 -4.66 -10.33 10.98
C PRO A 99 -4.70 -9.91 12.44
N GLU A 100 -4.67 -10.86 13.36
CA GLU A 100 -4.67 -10.57 14.80
C GLU A 100 -3.43 -9.77 15.21
N ILE A 101 -2.27 -10.14 14.67
CA ILE A 101 -1.01 -9.43 14.93
C ILE A 101 -1.04 -8.03 14.31
N ALA A 102 -1.55 -7.93 13.08
CA ALA A 102 -1.70 -6.64 12.42
C ALA A 102 -2.63 -5.69 13.20
N ARG A 103 -3.75 -6.20 13.69
CA ARG A 103 -4.68 -5.47 14.55
C ARG A 103 -4.01 -4.96 15.81
N ILE A 104 -3.37 -5.85 16.57
CA ILE A 104 -2.67 -5.49 17.83
C ILE A 104 -1.58 -4.45 17.54
N ALA A 105 -0.82 -4.62 16.45
CA ALA A 105 0.22 -3.66 16.07
C ALA A 105 -0.35 -2.26 15.79
N LEU A 106 -1.46 -2.17 15.06
CA LEU A 106 -2.13 -0.91 14.78
C LEU A 106 -2.69 -0.25 16.06
N GLU A 107 -3.29 -1.02 16.95
CA GLU A 107 -3.85 -0.52 18.21
C GLU A 107 -2.78 -0.03 19.20
N THR A 108 -1.62 -0.68 19.23
CA THR A 108 -0.62 -0.44 20.30
C THR A 108 0.55 0.41 19.86
N SER A 109 0.84 0.49 18.57
CA SER A 109 2.08 1.08 18.05
C SER A 109 1.86 2.25 17.10
N PHE A 110 0.62 2.56 16.75
CA PHE A 110 0.27 3.69 15.90
C PHE A 110 -0.77 4.57 16.58
N GLU A 111 -0.58 5.87 16.50
CA GLU A 111 -1.63 6.80 16.91
C GLU A 111 -2.73 6.84 15.85
N LYS A 112 -3.97 7.11 16.28
CA LYS A 112 -5.10 7.27 15.36
C LYS A 112 -4.78 8.32 14.31
N PRO A 113 -4.79 7.97 13.00
CA PRO A 113 -4.50 8.91 11.93
C PRO A 113 -5.72 9.79 11.60
N ASP A 114 -5.49 10.91 10.92
CA ASP A 114 -6.55 11.72 10.30
C ASP A 114 -7.03 11.11 8.97
N ALA A 115 -6.17 10.34 8.29
CA ALA A 115 -6.51 9.57 7.09
C ALA A 115 -5.59 8.36 6.92
N VAL A 116 -6.12 7.31 6.28
CA VAL A 116 -5.35 6.14 5.83
C VAL A 116 -5.23 6.20 4.31
N LEU A 117 -4.00 6.16 3.79
CA LEU A 117 -3.72 6.10 2.37
C LEU A 117 -3.15 4.73 2.02
N MET A 118 -3.86 3.97 1.19
CA MET A 118 -3.52 2.60 0.85
C MET A 118 -3.10 2.49 -0.61
N THR A 119 -2.06 1.72 -0.88
CA THR A 119 -1.64 1.40 -2.25
C THR A 119 -2.26 0.09 -2.74
N SER A 120 -2.09 -0.21 -4.01
CA SER A 120 -2.47 -1.49 -4.62
C SER A 120 -1.54 -1.80 -5.78
N MET A 121 -0.75 -2.88 -5.68
CA MET A 121 0.30 -3.17 -6.66
C MET A 121 -0.16 -4.03 -7.84
N MET A 122 -1.10 -4.97 -7.61
CA MET A 122 -1.58 -5.88 -8.63
C MET A 122 -3.10 -5.93 -8.65
N THR A 123 -3.69 -6.03 -9.83
CA THR A 123 -5.15 -6.07 -10.00
C THR A 123 -5.80 -7.29 -9.35
N TYR A 124 -5.14 -8.44 -9.39
CA TYR A 124 -5.65 -9.69 -8.83
C TYR A 124 -5.40 -9.85 -7.31
N TRP A 125 -4.78 -8.87 -6.65
CA TRP A 125 -4.67 -8.81 -5.19
C TRP A 125 -5.82 -8.01 -4.54
N ALA A 126 -6.86 -7.71 -5.28
CA ALA A 126 -8.00 -6.91 -4.85
C ALA A 126 -8.63 -7.37 -3.52
N SER A 127 -8.71 -8.68 -3.28
CA SER A 127 -9.24 -9.23 -2.02
C SER A 127 -8.35 -8.93 -0.81
N GLY A 128 -7.03 -8.89 -0.98
CA GLY A 128 -6.09 -8.48 0.07
C GLY A 128 -6.20 -6.99 0.38
N VAL A 129 -6.41 -6.16 -0.65
CA VAL A 129 -6.70 -4.73 -0.48
C VAL A 129 -7.98 -4.55 0.32
N ARG A 130 -9.08 -5.23 -0.05
CA ARG A 130 -10.35 -5.15 0.67
C ARG A 130 -10.21 -5.53 2.13
N GLU A 131 -9.58 -6.66 2.44
CA GLU A 131 -9.36 -7.09 3.83
C GLU A 131 -8.55 -6.07 4.63
N SER A 132 -7.57 -5.43 4.00
CA SER A 132 -6.77 -4.38 4.64
C SER A 132 -7.57 -3.11 4.92
N VAL A 133 -8.48 -2.73 4.01
CA VAL A 133 -9.44 -1.62 4.21
C VAL A 133 -10.40 -1.94 5.36
N GLU A 134 -10.95 -3.16 5.38
CA GLU A 134 -11.84 -3.63 6.44
C GLU A 134 -11.16 -3.59 7.81
N LEU A 135 -9.89 -4.00 7.89
CA LEU A 135 -9.10 -3.88 9.11
C LEU A 135 -8.99 -2.43 9.57
N ALA A 136 -8.59 -1.52 8.71
CA ALA A 136 -8.44 -0.10 9.06
C ALA A 136 -9.77 0.51 9.54
N LYS A 137 -10.86 0.26 8.82
CA LYS A 137 -12.21 0.76 9.16
C LYS A 137 -12.77 0.13 10.44
N SER A 138 -12.42 -1.11 10.74
CA SER A 138 -12.83 -1.75 11.99
C SER A 138 -12.18 -1.13 13.23
N LEU A 139 -10.96 -0.60 13.08
CA LEU A 139 -10.22 0.06 14.15
C LEU A 139 -10.60 1.54 14.28
N TRP A 140 -10.77 2.20 13.15
CA TRP A 140 -11.04 3.64 13.08
C TRP A 140 -12.20 3.93 12.12
N PRO A 141 -13.46 3.66 12.52
CA PRO A 141 -14.63 3.78 11.63
C PRO A 141 -14.87 5.19 11.07
N ASP A 142 -14.39 6.20 11.76
CA ASP A 142 -14.53 7.62 11.40
C ASP A 142 -13.32 8.19 10.64
N VAL A 143 -12.28 7.37 10.40
CA VAL A 143 -11.09 7.78 9.63
C VAL A 143 -11.26 7.38 8.17
N PRO A 144 -11.15 8.32 7.23
CA PRO A 144 -11.29 8.01 5.82
C PRO A 144 -10.11 7.14 5.33
N VAL A 145 -10.46 6.17 4.48
CA VAL A 145 -9.50 5.29 3.80
C VAL A 145 -9.51 5.58 2.31
N TYR A 146 -8.40 6.03 1.78
CA TYR A 146 -8.22 6.36 0.36
C TYR A 146 -7.31 5.34 -0.31
N LEU A 147 -7.75 4.83 -1.47
CA LEU A 147 -7.05 3.80 -2.23
C LEU A 147 -6.48 4.37 -3.52
N GLY A 148 -5.21 4.09 -3.78
CA GLY A 148 -4.54 4.39 -5.04
C GLY A 148 -3.73 3.20 -5.58
N GLY A 149 -2.90 3.46 -6.59
CA GLY A 149 -1.99 2.48 -7.17
C GLY A 149 -2.51 1.74 -8.40
N VAL A 150 -1.84 0.64 -8.76
CA VAL A 150 -2.04 -0.05 -10.03
C VAL A 150 -3.46 -0.62 -10.18
N TYR A 151 -3.96 -1.34 -9.18
CA TYR A 151 -5.33 -1.87 -9.21
C TYR A 151 -6.37 -0.76 -9.28
N ALA A 152 -6.22 0.28 -8.45
CA ALA A 152 -7.11 1.43 -8.42
C ALA A 152 -7.15 2.18 -9.77
N THR A 153 -6.06 2.12 -10.54
CA THR A 153 -5.97 2.76 -11.86
C THR A 153 -6.49 1.86 -12.99
N LEU A 154 -6.03 0.61 -13.04
CA LEU A 154 -6.37 -0.30 -14.14
C LEU A 154 -7.79 -0.89 -14.05
N CYS A 155 -8.32 -1.00 -12.83
CA CYS A 155 -9.63 -1.59 -12.54
C CYS A 155 -10.46 -0.64 -11.66
N ALA A 156 -10.51 0.65 -12.01
CA ALA A 156 -11.06 1.71 -11.17
C ALA A 156 -12.53 1.47 -10.76
N GLU A 157 -13.37 0.99 -11.68
CA GLU A 157 -14.78 0.68 -11.38
C GLU A 157 -14.91 -0.45 -10.37
N HIS A 158 -14.16 -1.53 -10.57
CA HIS A 158 -14.13 -2.66 -9.63
C HIS A 158 -13.57 -2.20 -8.27
N ALA A 159 -12.52 -1.38 -8.26
CA ALA A 159 -11.94 -0.87 -7.02
C ALA A 159 -12.95 -0.01 -6.23
N ARG A 160 -13.73 0.84 -6.90
CA ARG A 160 -14.80 1.63 -6.27
C ARG A 160 -15.93 0.76 -5.70
N ALA A 161 -16.29 -0.30 -6.40
CA ALA A 161 -17.38 -1.19 -5.98
C ALA A 161 -16.97 -2.14 -4.86
N GLU A 162 -15.74 -2.65 -4.87
CA GLU A 162 -15.35 -3.84 -4.12
C GLU A 162 -14.27 -3.60 -3.04
N SER A 163 -13.52 -2.50 -3.09
CA SER A 163 -12.42 -2.30 -2.12
C SER A 163 -12.89 -1.91 -0.72
N GLY A 164 -14.07 -1.29 -0.61
CA GLY A 164 -14.56 -0.70 0.63
C GLY A 164 -13.91 0.64 1.02
N ALA A 165 -12.97 1.16 0.21
CA ALA A 165 -12.36 2.47 0.43
C ALA A 165 -13.38 3.60 0.24
N ASP A 166 -13.20 4.72 0.97
CA ASP A 166 -14.10 5.88 0.88
C ASP A 166 -13.90 6.64 -0.43
N LEU A 167 -12.67 6.61 -0.96
CA LEU A 167 -12.37 7.16 -2.27
C LEU A 167 -11.27 6.34 -2.97
N VAL A 168 -11.40 6.21 -4.30
CA VAL A 168 -10.43 5.51 -5.15
C VAL A 168 -9.82 6.51 -6.11
N PHE A 169 -8.52 6.76 -5.95
CA PHE A 169 -7.70 7.57 -6.84
C PHE A 169 -7.22 6.74 -8.03
N SER A 170 -7.57 7.16 -9.22
CA SER A 170 -7.09 6.56 -10.47
C SER A 170 -6.06 7.48 -11.13
N GLY A 171 -5.03 6.89 -11.73
CA GLY A 171 -3.97 7.62 -12.41
C GLY A 171 -2.79 8.01 -11.51
N ALA A 172 -1.96 8.90 -12.02
CA ALA A 172 -0.75 9.33 -11.35
C ALA A 172 -1.04 10.24 -10.15
N LEU A 173 -0.11 10.29 -9.20
CA LEU A 173 -0.23 11.12 -8.01
C LEU A 173 -0.36 12.60 -8.38
N GLU A 174 0.39 13.07 -9.37
CA GLU A 174 0.40 14.46 -9.84
C GLU A 174 -0.99 14.94 -10.27
N SER A 175 -1.77 14.08 -10.88
CA SER A 175 -3.13 14.40 -11.32
C SER A 175 -4.16 14.44 -10.18
N ASN A 176 -3.77 14.01 -8.99
CA ASN A 176 -4.66 13.83 -7.84
C ASN A 176 -4.29 14.72 -6.64
N VAL A 177 -3.23 15.51 -6.72
CA VAL A 177 -2.69 16.30 -5.59
C VAL A 177 -3.68 17.33 -5.08
N GLU A 178 -4.38 18.04 -5.94
CA GLU A 178 -5.37 19.05 -5.54
C GLU A 178 -6.50 18.41 -4.73
N VAL A 179 -7.08 17.33 -5.28
CA VAL A 179 -8.18 16.58 -4.61
C VAL A 179 -7.70 16.02 -3.27
N LEU A 180 -6.48 15.48 -3.22
CA LEU A 180 -5.91 14.96 -1.99
C LEU A 180 -5.65 16.07 -0.97
N SER A 181 -5.20 17.25 -1.41
CA SER A 181 -5.02 18.44 -0.56
C SER A 181 -6.33 18.86 0.11
N ASP A 182 -7.41 18.91 -0.67
CA ASP A 182 -8.74 19.27 -0.18
C ASP A 182 -9.24 18.26 0.85
N LEU A 183 -9.12 16.96 0.55
CA LEU A 183 -9.56 15.88 1.45
C LEU A 183 -8.76 15.83 2.75
N LEU A 184 -7.47 16.12 2.67
CA LEU A 184 -6.61 16.21 3.85
C LEU A 184 -6.73 17.58 4.56
N GLU A 185 -7.52 18.51 4.01
CA GLU A 185 -7.69 19.89 4.52
C GLU A 185 -6.35 20.60 4.78
N LYS A 186 -5.36 20.31 3.97
CA LYS A 186 -4.03 20.91 4.03
C LYS A 186 -3.38 20.86 2.67
N GLN A 187 -2.89 22.01 2.21
CA GLN A 187 -2.21 22.13 0.93
C GLN A 187 -0.96 21.24 0.90
N LEU A 188 -0.87 20.40 -0.12
CA LEU A 188 0.33 19.68 -0.45
C LEU A 188 1.27 20.57 -1.29
N VAL A 189 2.58 20.33 -1.16
CA VAL A 189 3.57 20.96 -2.04
C VAL A 189 3.40 20.42 -3.46
N GLU A 190 3.91 21.16 -4.45
CA GLU A 190 3.91 20.71 -5.85
C GLU A 190 4.64 19.38 -5.97
N PRO A 191 4.06 18.37 -6.64
CA PRO A 191 4.68 17.05 -6.78
C PRO A 191 5.84 17.12 -7.78
N ASP A 192 7.00 17.47 -7.30
CA ASP A 192 8.25 17.51 -8.07
C ASP A 192 9.07 16.24 -7.78
N PHE A 193 9.00 15.27 -8.69
CA PHE A 193 9.70 14.00 -8.55
C PHE A 193 11.21 14.06 -8.81
N GLU A 194 11.74 15.20 -9.24
CA GLU A 194 13.19 15.45 -9.33
C GLU A 194 13.76 15.87 -7.97
N ASN A 195 12.98 16.60 -7.19
CA ASN A 195 13.42 17.14 -5.91
C ASN A 195 12.82 16.44 -4.69
N ILE A 196 11.60 15.92 -4.79
CA ILE A 196 10.99 15.13 -3.70
C ILE A 196 11.49 13.68 -3.78
N LEU A 197 12.19 13.25 -2.75
CA LEU A 197 12.71 11.89 -2.67
C LEU A 197 11.67 10.92 -2.09
N PRO A 198 11.65 9.65 -2.55
CA PRO A 198 10.84 8.62 -1.92
C PRO A 198 11.24 8.45 -0.45
N ALA A 199 10.27 8.45 0.44
CA ALA A 199 10.47 8.37 1.89
C ALA A 199 10.86 6.96 2.35
N HIS A 200 11.98 6.43 1.87
CA HIS A 200 12.48 5.09 2.25
C HIS A 200 12.74 4.97 3.75
N GLN A 201 13.01 6.08 4.46
CA GLN A 201 13.17 6.11 5.90
C GLN A 201 11.91 5.70 6.68
N LEU A 202 10.74 5.69 6.05
CA LEU A 202 9.51 5.17 6.64
C LEU A 202 9.51 3.64 6.72
N ALA A 203 10.29 2.97 5.86
CA ALA A 203 10.48 1.53 5.97
C ALA A 203 11.37 1.20 7.16
N ARG A 204 10.99 0.19 7.93
CA ARG A 204 11.75 -0.22 9.12
C ARG A 204 13.08 -0.91 8.81
N HIS A 205 13.24 -1.37 7.57
CA HIS A 205 14.41 -2.10 7.11
C HIS A 205 14.91 -1.51 5.78
N ALA A 206 16.21 -1.24 5.72
CA ALA A 206 16.88 -0.63 4.58
C ALA A 206 17.74 -1.67 3.81
N ASP A 207 17.26 -2.91 3.68
CA ASP A 207 17.94 -3.99 2.96
C ASP A 207 17.88 -3.82 1.43
N ALA A 208 16.91 -3.05 0.94
CA ALA A 208 16.76 -2.71 -0.46
C ALA A 208 15.98 -1.40 -0.63
N ALA A 209 16.34 -0.62 -1.65
CA ALA A 209 15.60 0.57 -2.05
C ALA A 209 15.09 0.40 -3.49
N ALA A 210 13.80 0.67 -3.70
CA ALA A 210 13.24 0.75 -5.04
C ALA A 210 13.58 2.12 -5.64
N LEU A 211 14.07 2.13 -6.86
CA LEU A 211 14.38 3.34 -7.62
C LEU A 211 13.67 3.31 -8.97
N MET A 212 13.23 4.45 -9.44
CA MET A 212 12.65 4.62 -10.76
C MET A 212 13.56 5.51 -11.59
N THR A 213 14.12 4.93 -12.66
CA THR A 213 15.04 5.64 -13.56
C THR A 213 14.36 6.25 -14.78
N SER A 214 13.13 5.82 -15.07
CA SER A 214 12.32 6.33 -16.17
C SER A 214 10.85 5.98 -15.95
N ARG A 215 9.95 6.76 -16.55
CA ARG A 215 8.50 6.53 -16.54
C ARG A 215 7.98 6.22 -17.93
N GLY A 216 6.95 5.39 -17.99
CA GLY A 216 6.30 5.04 -19.23
C GLY A 216 7.12 4.05 -20.08
N CYS A 217 6.64 3.83 -21.29
CA CYS A 217 7.26 2.94 -22.27
C CYS A 217 6.94 3.44 -23.68
N PRO A 218 7.94 3.45 -24.62
CA PRO A 218 7.67 3.89 -26.00
C PRO A 218 6.82 2.88 -26.80
N TYR A 219 6.75 1.63 -26.33
CA TYR A 219 5.98 0.59 -27.01
C TYR A 219 4.49 0.64 -26.64
N ASN A 220 3.65 0.12 -27.54
CA ASN A 220 2.19 0.05 -27.34
C ASN A 220 1.70 -1.41 -27.41
N CYS A 221 2.23 -2.27 -26.56
CA CYS A 221 1.85 -3.68 -26.52
C CYS A 221 0.39 -3.82 -26.03
N ILE A 222 -0.41 -4.60 -26.75
CA ILE A 222 -1.87 -4.74 -26.50
C ILE A 222 -2.23 -5.35 -25.13
N TYR A 223 -1.29 -6.02 -24.49
CA TYR A 223 -1.46 -6.67 -23.19
C TYR A 223 -0.85 -5.88 -22.03
N CYS A 224 -0.26 -4.70 -22.29
CA CYS A 224 0.52 -3.97 -21.29
C CYS A 224 -0.25 -2.79 -20.72
N GLY A 225 -0.36 -2.73 -19.37
CA GLY A 225 -1.03 -1.64 -18.66
C GLY A 225 -0.22 -0.34 -18.52
N VAL A 226 1.04 -0.30 -18.97
CA VAL A 226 1.93 0.86 -18.75
C VAL A 226 1.34 2.15 -19.33
N LYS A 227 0.70 2.08 -20.51
CA LYS A 227 0.06 3.26 -21.13
C LYS A 227 -1.12 3.81 -20.33
N ALA A 228 -1.82 2.96 -19.59
CA ALA A 228 -2.91 3.40 -18.72
C ALA A 228 -2.39 3.95 -17.36
N LEU A 229 -1.22 3.50 -16.93
CA LEU A 229 -0.57 3.98 -15.71
C LEU A 229 0.21 5.27 -15.92
N HIS A 230 0.76 5.45 -17.14
CA HIS A 230 1.58 6.59 -17.56
C HIS A 230 1.18 6.99 -18.98
N PRO A 231 0.04 7.68 -19.16
CA PRO A 231 -0.47 8.09 -20.46
C PRO A 231 0.41 9.11 -21.18
#